data_0c8d630311f2ac551fd26479cb278963
#
_entry.id   0c8d630311f2ac551fd26479cb278963
#
_cell.length_a   1.000
_cell.length_b   1.000
_cell.length_c   1.000
_cell.angle_alpha   90.00
_cell.angle_beta   90.00
_cell.angle_gamma   90.00
#
_symmetry.space_group_name_H-M   'P 1'
#
loop_
_entity.id
_entity.type
_entity.pdbx_description
1 polymer ?
#
loop_
_entity_poly.entity_id
_entity_poly.type
_entity_poly.pdbx_seq_one_letter_code
_entity_poly.pdbx_strand_id
1 'polypeptide(L)'
;ADSIGALFHIQPDFKDLTLPGNRIDTMHFTDEDLVILGSPVYAGRVPNKIFPDFKKCLSGSGKTPVICISVYGNRSAGDSLRELLFLCEENGFLPVAAATIVSEHAFSHILATNRPDASDVQKIKDFASSVGQHLKESSELTALFFDRGTPVAPYYVPKKTDGTPAQFLKATPVTDANLCTHCGI
;
A
#
# COMPACT_ATOMS: atom_id res chain seq x y z
N ALA A 1 9.32 -8.33 1.40
CA ALA A 1 10.19 -8.53 0.23
C ALA A 1 11.34 -9.49 0.57
N ASP A 2 12.21 -9.17 1.52
CA ASP A 2 13.43 -9.96 1.82
C ASP A 2 13.15 -11.43 2.13
N SER A 3 12.09 -11.71 2.92
CA SER A 3 11.71 -13.11 3.23
C SER A 3 11.28 -13.89 1.99
N ILE A 4 10.61 -13.26 1.03
CA ILE A 4 10.25 -13.88 -0.25
C ILE A 4 11.48 -13.98 -1.14
N GLY A 5 12.28 -12.92 -1.25
CA GLY A 5 13.52 -12.91 -2.00
C GLY A 5 14.47 -14.05 -1.57
N ALA A 6 14.62 -14.26 -0.27
CA ALA A 6 15.43 -15.34 0.28
C ALA A 6 14.95 -16.73 -0.16
N LEU A 7 13.63 -16.96 -0.27
CA LEU A 7 13.07 -18.23 -0.75
C LEU A 7 13.39 -18.51 -2.23
N PHE A 8 13.60 -17.49 -3.01
CA PHE A 8 13.93 -17.59 -4.44
C PHE A 8 15.40 -17.31 -4.75
N HIS A 9 16.22 -17.03 -3.72
CA HIS A 9 17.64 -16.62 -3.86
C HIS A 9 17.82 -15.36 -4.72
N ILE A 10 16.88 -14.40 -4.59
CA ILE A 10 16.85 -13.14 -5.32
C ILE A 10 16.96 -11.98 -4.33
N GLN A 11 17.78 -10.99 -4.65
CA GLN A 11 17.78 -9.70 -3.95
C GLN A 11 16.63 -8.86 -4.51
N PRO A 12 15.64 -8.45 -3.69
CA PRO A 12 14.57 -7.57 -4.17
C PRO A 12 15.10 -6.20 -4.60
N ASP A 13 14.60 -5.68 -5.73
CA ASP A 13 14.76 -4.28 -6.09
C ASP A 13 13.68 -3.45 -5.39
N PHE A 14 14.08 -2.43 -4.66
CA PHE A 14 13.19 -1.60 -3.87
C PHE A 14 12.95 -0.25 -4.54
N LYS A 15 11.68 0.08 -4.80
CA LYS A 15 11.24 1.37 -5.34
C LYS A 15 10.45 2.12 -4.28
N ASP A 16 11.00 3.21 -3.76
CA ASP A 16 10.28 4.11 -2.87
C ASP A 16 9.40 5.07 -3.69
N LEU A 17 8.09 4.88 -3.60
CA LEU A 17 7.09 5.69 -4.30
C LEU A 17 6.50 6.80 -3.41
N THR A 18 7.10 7.12 -2.28
CA THR A 18 6.60 8.13 -1.35
C THR A 18 6.64 9.53 -1.97
N LEU A 19 7.75 9.87 -2.64
CA LEU A 19 7.92 11.19 -3.25
C LEU A 19 7.31 11.26 -4.65
N PRO A 20 6.66 12.39 -5.02
CA PRO A 20 6.08 12.57 -6.36
C PRO A 20 7.07 12.34 -7.50
N GLY A 21 8.33 12.78 -7.34
CA GLY A 21 9.37 12.59 -8.35
C GLY A 21 9.68 11.13 -8.69
N ASN A 22 9.39 10.21 -7.78
CA ASN A 22 9.60 8.77 -7.98
C ASN A 22 8.43 8.08 -8.70
N ARG A 23 7.36 8.82 -9.04
CA ARG A 23 6.14 8.32 -9.68
C ARG A 23 5.88 8.95 -11.05
N ILE A 24 6.89 9.59 -11.66
CA ILE A 24 6.76 10.30 -12.93
C ILE A 24 6.71 9.32 -14.10
N ASP A 25 7.64 8.38 -14.11
CA ASP A 25 7.81 7.44 -15.21
C ASP A 25 6.96 6.18 -15.01
N THR A 26 6.50 5.59 -16.10
CA THR A 26 5.80 4.32 -16.06
C THR A 26 6.80 3.19 -15.86
N MET A 27 6.54 2.36 -14.86
CA MET A 27 7.26 1.12 -14.59
C MET A 27 6.49 -0.04 -15.22
N HIS A 28 7.12 -0.73 -16.16
CA HIS A 28 6.53 -1.89 -16.83
C HIS A 28 7.10 -3.18 -16.21
N PHE A 29 6.18 -4.08 -15.90
CA PHE A 29 6.51 -5.39 -15.34
C PHE A 29 5.96 -6.50 -16.23
N THR A 30 6.68 -7.60 -16.30
CA THR A 30 6.37 -8.78 -17.11
C THR A 30 5.82 -9.92 -16.25
N ASP A 31 5.50 -11.04 -16.83
CA ASP A 31 5.12 -12.28 -16.13
C ASP A 31 6.31 -13.02 -15.48
N GLU A 32 7.54 -12.59 -15.80
CA GLU A 32 8.76 -13.05 -15.12
C GLU A 32 9.05 -12.30 -13.82
N ASP A 33 8.37 -11.17 -13.58
CA ASP A 33 8.53 -10.35 -12.39
C ASP A 33 7.52 -10.77 -11.30
N LEU A 34 7.93 -10.72 -10.04
CA LEU A 34 7.05 -10.76 -8.88
C LEU A 34 7.04 -9.39 -8.21
N VAL A 35 5.91 -8.71 -8.26
CA VAL A 35 5.76 -7.39 -7.66
C VAL A 35 5.17 -7.49 -6.25
N ILE A 36 5.73 -6.77 -5.29
CA ILE A 36 5.14 -6.57 -3.96
C ILE A 36 4.77 -5.09 -3.85
N LEU A 37 3.49 -4.79 -3.94
CA LEU A 37 2.98 -3.42 -3.86
C LEU A 37 2.45 -3.12 -2.47
N GLY A 38 3.11 -2.20 -1.77
CA GLY A 38 2.73 -1.73 -0.44
C GLY A 38 2.10 -0.33 -0.47
N SER A 39 1.05 -0.12 0.31
CA SER A 39 0.42 1.18 0.52
C SER A 39 0.04 1.39 1.98
N PRO A 40 0.24 2.59 2.54
CA PRO A 40 -0.37 2.94 3.81
C PRO A 40 -1.88 3.13 3.65
N VAL A 41 -2.60 3.06 4.77
CA VAL A 41 -4.05 3.30 4.82
C VAL A 41 -4.34 4.69 5.35
N TYR A 42 -4.92 5.55 4.52
CA TYR A 42 -5.40 6.87 4.93
C TYR A 42 -6.93 6.94 4.82
N ALA A 43 -7.59 7.21 5.94
CA ALA A 43 -9.05 7.26 6.02
C ALA A 43 -9.75 5.99 5.46
N GLY A 44 -9.17 4.82 5.69
CA GLY A 44 -9.70 3.53 5.24
C GLY A 44 -9.48 3.22 3.76
N ARG A 45 -8.63 3.98 3.06
CA ARG A 45 -8.39 3.89 1.61
C ARG A 45 -6.89 3.97 1.28
N VAL A 46 -6.53 3.64 0.05
CA VAL A 46 -5.23 4.05 -0.52
C VAL A 46 -5.18 5.58 -0.53
N PRO A 47 -4.06 6.22 -0.16
CA PRO A 47 -4.00 7.68 -0.09
C PRO A 47 -4.41 8.34 -1.42
N ASN A 48 -5.40 9.23 -1.35
CA ASN A 48 -6.03 9.83 -2.53
C ASN A 48 -5.06 10.65 -3.41
N LYS A 49 -3.94 11.09 -2.85
CA LYS A 49 -2.91 11.84 -3.60
C LYS A 49 -1.98 10.95 -4.41
N ILE A 50 -1.79 9.70 -4.00
CA ILE A 50 -0.91 8.76 -4.72
C ILE A 50 -1.69 7.76 -5.59
N PHE A 51 -2.97 7.56 -5.33
CA PHE A 51 -3.79 6.62 -6.09
C PHE A 51 -3.79 6.91 -7.61
N PRO A 52 -3.99 8.17 -8.08
CA PRO A 52 -3.91 8.50 -9.49
C PRO A 52 -2.53 8.26 -10.10
N ASP A 53 -1.46 8.50 -9.32
CA ASP A 53 -0.10 8.26 -9.78
C ASP A 53 0.17 6.76 -9.94
N PHE A 54 -0.24 5.93 -8.96
CA PHE A 54 -0.13 4.47 -9.07
C PHE A 54 -0.86 3.93 -10.29
N LYS A 55 -2.06 4.44 -10.56
CA LYS A 55 -2.84 4.07 -11.74
C LYS A 55 -2.12 4.43 -13.05
N LYS A 56 -1.28 5.46 -13.03
CA LYS A 56 -0.54 5.94 -14.20
C LYS A 56 0.84 5.30 -14.34
N CYS A 57 1.57 5.13 -13.22
CA CYS A 57 2.97 4.74 -13.27
C CYS A 57 3.23 3.23 -13.15
N LEU A 58 2.22 2.41 -12.83
CA LEU A 58 2.38 0.97 -12.70
C LEU A 58 1.70 0.26 -13.87
N SER A 59 2.37 -0.68 -14.51
CA SER A 59 1.83 -1.44 -15.65
C SER A 59 2.35 -2.88 -15.64
N GLY A 60 1.46 -3.86 -15.55
CA GLY A 60 1.75 -5.27 -15.72
C GLY A 60 1.43 -5.78 -17.12
N SER A 61 1.83 -7.02 -17.43
CA SER A 61 1.63 -7.69 -18.72
C SER A 61 0.25 -8.35 -18.90
N GLY A 62 -0.62 -8.28 -17.90
CA GLY A 62 -1.87 -9.06 -17.80
C GLY A 62 -1.72 -10.35 -16.98
N LYS A 63 -0.50 -10.83 -16.77
CA LYS A 63 -0.17 -12.02 -15.96
C LYS A 63 0.93 -11.76 -14.92
N THR A 64 1.41 -10.54 -14.79
CA THR A 64 2.43 -10.17 -13.81
C THR A 64 1.92 -10.43 -12.39
N PRO A 65 2.46 -11.40 -11.64
CA PRO A 65 2.00 -11.68 -10.29
C PRO A 65 2.30 -10.52 -9.34
N VAL A 66 1.30 -10.16 -8.52
CA VAL A 66 1.46 -9.11 -7.50
C VAL A 66 0.95 -9.57 -6.14
N ILE A 67 1.70 -9.22 -5.11
CA ILE A 67 1.31 -9.34 -3.70
C ILE A 67 0.94 -7.95 -3.20
N CYS A 68 -0.31 -7.76 -2.76
CA CYS A 68 -0.81 -6.48 -2.30
C CYS A 68 -0.73 -6.37 -0.77
N ILE A 69 -0.11 -5.33 -0.26
CA ILE A 69 0.04 -5.09 1.19
C ILE A 69 -0.54 -3.73 1.55
N SER A 70 -1.49 -3.70 2.50
CA SER A 70 -1.97 -2.47 3.13
C SER A 70 -1.47 -2.38 4.57
N VAL A 71 -0.85 -1.26 4.95
CA VAL A 71 -0.33 -1.02 6.30
C VAL A 71 -1.20 0.01 7.00
N TYR A 72 -1.72 -0.31 8.18
CA TYR A 72 -2.67 0.53 8.89
C TYR A 72 -2.36 0.64 10.39
N GLY A 73 -2.81 1.76 10.99
CA GLY A 73 -2.57 2.10 12.39
C GLY A 73 -3.58 1.49 13.38
N ASN A 74 -4.05 0.27 13.16
CA ASN A 74 -4.94 -0.50 14.04
C ASN A 74 -6.32 0.14 14.36
N ARG A 75 -6.72 1.18 13.64
CA ARG A 75 -8.07 1.73 13.76
C ARG A 75 -9.05 1.00 12.83
N SER A 76 -8.77 1.01 11.54
CA SER A 76 -9.47 0.29 10.50
C SER A 76 -8.64 0.30 9.21
N ALA A 77 -8.55 -0.82 8.53
CA ALA A 77 -7.98 -0.88 7.19
C ALA A 77 -9.00 -0.42 6.12
N GLY A 78 -10.30 -0.42 6.47
CA GLY A 78 -11.37 -0.07 5.53
C GLY A 78 -11.28 -0.88 4.24
N ASP A 79 -11.49 -0.18 3.13
CA ASP A 79 -11.43 -0.76 1.79
C ASP A 79 -10.05 -0.68 1.12
N SER A 80 -9.02 -0.25 1.83
CA SER A 80 -7.73 0.07 1.20
C SER A 80 -7.08 -1.11 0.49
N LEU A 81 -7.13 -2.32 1.08
CA LEU A 81 -6.58 -3.51 0.43
C LEU A 81 -7.38 -3.89 -0.82
N ARG A 82 -8.71 -3.85 -0.73
CA ARG A 82 -9.60 -4.13 -1.86
C ARG A 82 -9.40 -3.12 -3.00
N GLU A 83 -9.26 -1.84 -2.68
CA GLU A 83 -8.95 -0.79 -3.65
C GLU A 83 -7.60 -1.02 -4.33
N LEU A 84 -6.58 -1.45 -3.55
CA LEU A 84 -5.26 -1.77 -4.09
C LEU A 84 -5.31 -2.98 -5.04
N LEU A 85 -6.11 -3.99 -4.71
CA LEU A 85 -6.34 -5.16 -5.56
C LEU A 85 -7.00 -4.77 -6.89
N PHE A 86 -8.05 -3.94 -6.86
CA PHE A 86 -8.68 -3.42 -8.07
C PHE A 86 -7.71 -2.62 -8.93
N LEU A 87 -6.92 -1.74 -8.30
CA LEU A 87 -5.90 -0.98 -9.00
C LEU A 87 -4.92 -1.90 -9.74
N CYS A 88 -4.45 -2.95 -9.07
CA CYS A 88 -3.52 -3.91 -9.68
C CYS A 88 -4.16 -4.64 -10.85
N GLU A 89 -5.39 -5.13 -10.72
CA GLU A 89 -6.11 -5.79 -11.83
C GLU A 89 -6.30 -4.83 -13.03
N GLU A 90 -6.73 -3.59 -12.77
CA GLU A 90 -6.92 -2.56 -13.82
C GLU A 90 -5.60 -2.23 -14.55
N ASN A 91 -4.49 -2.33 -13.85
CA ASN A 91 -3.16 -2.03 -14.39
C ASN A 91 -2.45 -3.27 -14.98
N GLY A 92 -3.15 -4.40 -15.17
CA GLY A 92 -2.62 -5.59 -15.83
C GLY A 92 -1.78 -6.48 -14.92
N PHE A 93 -1.94 -6.39 -13.60
CA PHE A 93 -1.33 -7.34 -12.67
C PHE A 93 -2.31 -8.47 -12.33
N LEU A 94 -1.74 -9.59 -11.90
CA LEU A 94 -2.45 -10.74 -11.37
C LEU A 94 -2.25 -10.79 -9.84
N PRO A 95 -3.20 -10.30 -9.02
CA PRO A 95 -3.07 -10.41 -7.57
C PRO A 95 -3.08 -11.88 -7.14
N VAL A 96 -1.98 -12.36 -6.57
CA VAL A 96 -1.81 -13.76 -6.14
C VAL A 96 -1.88 -13.92 -4.62
N ALA A 97 -1.60 -12.86 -3.88
CA ALA A 97 -1.74 -12.83 -2.43
C ALA A 97 -1.99 -11.39 -1.93
N ALA A 98 -2.57 -11.28 -0.74
CA ALA A 98 -2.84 -9.98 -0.14
C ALA A 98 -2.84 -10.08 1.39
N ALA A 99 -2.41 -8.99 2.07
CA ALA A 99 -2.46 -8.89 3.52
C ALA A 99 -2.64 -7.45 3.99
N THR A 100 -3.27 -7.30 5.16
CA THR A 100 -3.21 -6.07 5.95
C THR A 100 -2.23 -6.26 7.09
N ILE A 101 -1.35 -5.29 7.30
CA ILE A 101 -0.33 -5.32 8.35
C ILE A 101 -0.58 -4.17 9.30
N VAL A 102 -0.56 -4.45 10.60
CA VAL A 102 -0.69 -3.43 11.62
C VAL A 102 0.66 -2.74 11.85
N SER A 103 0.63 -1.42 12.01
CA SER A 103 1.77 -0.60 12.42
C SER A 103 1.30 0.42 13.46
N GLU A 104 2.22 1.10 14.10
CA GLU A 104 1.88 2.20 15.01
C GLU A 104 1.08 3.28 14.29
N HIS A 105 0.05 3.81 14.97
CA HIS A 105 -0.82 4.81 14.37
C HIS A 105 -0.12 6.18 14.29
N ALA A 106 -0.14 6.81 13.11
CA ALA A 106 0.59 8.05 12.85
C ALA A 106 0.20 9.24 13.75
N PHE A 107 -1.03 9.29 14.24
CA PHE A 107 -1.57 10.41 15.05
C PHE A 107 -1.94 10.02 16.48
N SER A 108 -1.74 8.77 16.88
CA SER A 108 -2.10 8.28 18.22
C SER A 108 -0.90 7.61 18.86
N HIS A 109 -0.57 8.04 20.08
CA HIS A 109 0.47 7.41 20.89
C HIS A 109 -0.04 6.21 21.72
N ILE A 110 -1.32 5.82 21.53
CA ILE A 110 -1.98 4.72 22.25
C ILE A 110 -2.30 3.57 21.29
N LEU A 111 -2.77 3.89 20.07
CA LEU A 111 -3.17 2.87 19.12
C LEU A 111 -1.95 2.20 18.49
N ALA A 112 -1.84 0.89 18.69
CA ALA A 112 -0.78 0.07 18.14
C ALA A 112 0.63 0.57 18.47
N THR A 113 0.83 1.14 19.66
CA THR A 113 2.15 1.56 20.14
C THR A 113 3.14 0.41 20.05
N ASN A 114 4.33 0.69 19.56
CA ASN A 114 5.40 -0.29 19.33
C ASN A 114 5.04 -1.43 18.35
N ARG A 115 4.03 -1.22 17.46
CA ARG A 115 3.73 -2.19 16.41
C ARG A 115 4.40 -1.77 15.07
N PRO A 116 4.91 -2.72 14.24
CA PRO A 116 4.81 -4.16 14.43
C PRO A 116 5.76 -4.68 15.52
N ASP A 117 5.24 -5.55 16.39
CA ASP A 117 6.03 -6.26 17.39
C ASP A 117 6.60 -7.60 16.85
N ALA A 118 7.29 -8.34 17.71
CA ALA A 118 7.90 -9.62 17.33
C ALA A 118 6.86 -10.65 16.84
N SER A 119 5.64 -10.63 17.40
CA SER A 119 4.54 -11.51 16.95
C SER A 119 4.05 -11.11 15.55
N ASP A 120 3.97 -9.81 15.27
CA ASP A 120 3.60 -9.33 13.93
C ASP A 120 4.66 -9.68 12.89
N VAL A 121 5.92 -9.49 13.25
CA VAL A 121 7.05 -9.86 12.38
C VAL A 121 7.01 -11.37 12.09
N GLN A 122 6.69 -12.21 13.07
CA GLN A 122 6.57 -13.65 12.84
C GLN A 122 5.40 -13.96 11.88
N LYS A 123 4.22 -13.35 12.07
CA LYS A 123 3.07 -13.51 11.15
C LYS A 123 3.39 -13.08 9.72
N ILE A 124 4.17 -11.99 9.57
CA ILE A 124 4.63 -11.51 8.25
C ILE A 124 5.55 -12.56 7.60
N LYS A 125 6.45 -13.16 8.37
CA LYS A 125 7.34 -14.23 7.88
C LYS A 125 6.56 -15.49 7.50
N ASP A 126 5.59 -15.89 8.32
CA ASP A 126 4.72 -17.04 8.05
C ASP A 126 3.89 -16.81 6.78
N PHE A 127 3.31 -15.63 6.62
CA PHE A 127 2.63 -15.22 5.38
C PHE A 127 3.57 -15.28 4.17
N ALA A 128 4.76 -14.71 4.28
CA ALA A 128 5.75 -14.72 3.20
C ALA A 128 6.16 -16.16 2.82
N SER A 129 6.34 -17.03 3.81
CA SER A 129 6.67 -18.44 3.59
C SER A 129 5.54 -19.18 2.87
N SER A 130 4.30 -19.00 3.32
CA SER A 130 3.12 -19.61 2.69
C SER A 130 2.93 -19.16 1.24
N VAL A 131 3.08 -17.86 0.98
CA VAL A 131 3.01 -17.30 -0.37
C VAL A 131 4.15 -17.83 -1.23
N GLY A 132 5.38 -17.83 -0.72
CA GLY A 132 6.54 -18.33 -1.45
C GLY A 132 6.43 -19.83 -1.79
N GLN A 133 5.88 -20.63 -0.89
CA GLN A 133 5.59 -22.05 -1.16
C GLN A 133 4.52 -22.18 -2.24
N HIS A 134 3.41 -21.45 -2.14
CA HIS A 134 2.36 -21.47 -3.16
C HIS A 134 2.88 -21.09 -4.55
N LEU A 135 3.71 -20.05 -4.65
CA LEU A 135 4.32 -19.62 -5.90
C LEU A 135 5.26 -20.67 -6.51
N LYS A 136 5.95 -21.49 -5.68
CA LYS A 136 6.83 -22.57 -6.15
C LYS A 136 6.08 -23.82 -6.60
N GLU A 137 4.98 -24.14 -5.93
CA GLU A 137 4.24 -25.38 -6.15
C GLU A 137 3.19 -25.25 -7.27
N SER A 138 2.74 -24.03 -7.56
CA SER A 138 1.72 -23.79 -8.57
C SER A 138 2.31 -23.84 -9.97
N SER A 139 1.80 -24.73 -10.80
CA SER A 139 2.14 -24.80 -12.24
C SER A 139 1.53 -23.63 -13.03
N GLU A 140 0.44 -23.06 -12.54
CA GLU A 140 -0.22 -21.89 -13.10
C GLU A 140 -0.76 -21.02 -11.93
N LEU A 141 -0.42 -19.74 -11.96
CA LEU A 141 -0.90 -18.79 -10.96
C LEU A 141 -2.31 -18.32 -11.31
N THR A 142 -3.18 -18.30 -10.33
CA THR A 142 -4.56 -17.80 -10.46
C THR A 142 -4.79 -16.58 -9.60
N ALA A 143 -5.70 -15.69 -10.05
CA ALA A 143 -6.05 -14.51 -9.29
C ALA A 143 -6.65 -14.87 -7.93
N LEU A 144 -6.22 -14.15 -6.90
CA LEU A 144 -6.81 -14.21 -5.57
C LEU A 144 -8.30 -13.89 -5.65
N PHE A 145 -9.13 -14.70 -4.99
CA PHE A 145 -10.54 -14.38 -4.83
C PHE A 145 -10.74 -13.28 -3.78
N PHE A 146 -11.45 -12.22 -4.15
CA PHE A 146 -11.88 -11.17 -3.23
C PHE A 146 -13.23 -10.59 -3.66
N ASP A 147 -13.92 -9.89 -2.77
CA ASP A 147 -15.23 -9.29 -3.05
C ASP A 147 -15.11 -8.17 -4.11
N ARG A 148 -15.71 -8.42 -5.26
CA ARG A 148 -15.81 -7.47 -6.38
C ARG A 148 -17.20 -6.81 -6.50
N GLY A 149 -18.19 -7.31 -5.77
CA GLY A 149 -19.58 -6.86 -5.90
C GLY A 149 -19.91 -5.61 -5.11
N THR A 150 -19.21 -5.37 -4.00
CA THR A 150 -19.46 -4.22 -3.13
C THR A 150 -18.65 -3.01 -3.62
N PRO A 151 -19.28 -1.86 -3.90
CA PRO A 151 -18.53 -0.64 -4.24
C PRO A 151 -17.56 -0.23 -3.13
N VAL A 152 -16.41 0.32 -3.52
CA VAL A 152 -15.46 0.88 -2.54
C VAL A 152 -16.12 2.11 -1.90
N ALA A 153 -16.13 2.15 -0.55
CA ALA A 153 -16.73 3.27 0.18
C ALA A 153 -16.06 4.62 -0.15
N PRO A 154 -16.77 5.74 -0.11
CA PRO A 154 -16.16 7.05 -0.33
C PRO A 154 -15.11 7.35 0.74
N TYR A 155 -14.18 8.25 0.45
CA TYR A 155 -13.23 8.72 1.46
C TYR A 155 -13.97 9.34 2.65
N TYR A 156 -13.46 9.06 3.84
CA TYR A 156 -14.00 9.65 5.07
C TYR A 156 -13.94 11.19 4.99
N VAL A 157 -15.08 11.82 5.24
CA VAL A 157 -15.18 13.26 5.35
C VAL A 157 -15.35 13.60 6.83
N PRO A 158 -14.37 14.27 7.48
CA PRO A 158 -14.52 14.73 8.85
C PRO A 158 -15.74 15.61 9.02
N LYS A 159 -16.43 15.46 10.16
CA LYS A 159 -17.61 16.26 10.49
C LYS A 159 -17.35 17.10 11.71
N LYS A 160 -17.96 18.27 11.75
CA LYS A 160 -18.06 19.12 12.94
C LYS A 160 -19.01 18.48 13.98
N THR A 161 -19.07 19.06 15.17
CA THR A 161 -19.97 18.61 16.25
C THR A 161 -21.45 18.71 15.88
N ASP A 162 -21.81 19.60 14.97
CA ASP A 162 -23.17 19.76 14.42
C ASP A 162 -23.51 18.74 13.29
N GLY A 163 -22.59 17.84 12.97
CA GLY A 163 -22.73 16.85 11.92
C GLY A 163 -22.47 17.33 10.50
N THR A 164 -22.20 18.62 10.28
CA THR A 164 -21.85 19.17 8.97
C THR A 164 -20.41 18.80 8.59
N PRO A 165 -20.08 18.71 7.29
CA PRO A 165 -18.70 18.48 6.86
C PRO A 165 -17.73 19.52 7.42
N ALA A 166 -16.60 19.09 7.94
CA ALA A 166 -15.55 20.01 8.36
C ALA A 166 -14.95 20.68 7.12
N GLN A 167 -14.85 22.00 7.16
CA GLN A 167 -14.10 22.76 6.17
C GLN A 167 -12.67 22.88 6.66
N PHE A 168 -11.72 22.38 5.85
CA PHE A 168 -10.31 22.61 6.14
C PHE A 168 -9.93 24.02 5.71
N LEU A 169 -9.16 24.70 6.56
CA LEU A 169 -8.54 25.96 6.20
C LEU A 169 -7.65 25.72 4.97
N LYS A 170 -7.90 26.50 3.92
CA LYS A 170 -7.01 26.55 2.76
C LYS A 170 -5.81 27.44 3.10
N ALA A 171 -5.03 27.03 4.09
CA ALA A 171 -3.81 27.72 4.48
C ALA A 171 -2.65 27.20 3.65
N THR A 172 -1.87 28.09 3.08
CA THR A 172 -0.60 27.77 2.45
C THR A 172 0.50 28.14 3.42
N PRO A 173 1.42 27.21 3.77
CA PRO A 173 2.57 27.57 4.60
C PRO A 173 3.44 28.58 3.86
N VAL A 174 3.89 29.60 4.58
CA VAL A 174 4.81 30.62 4.07
C VAL A 174 6.11 30.49 4.85
N THR A 175 7.23 30.36 4.13
CA THR A 175 8.54 30.32 4.75
C THR A 175 9.09 31.76 4.87
N ASP A 176 9.45 32.16 6.09
CA ASP A 176 10.23 33.39 6.28
C ASP A 176 11.68 33.11 5.91
N ALA A 177 12.11 33.66 4.78
CA ALA A 177 13.46 33.47 4.24
C ALA A 177 14.57 33.98 5.20
N ASN A 178 14.26 34.92 6.10
CA ASN A 178 15.24 35.46 7.06
C ASN A 178 15.43 34.53 8.27
N LEU A 179 14.44 33.66 8.54
CA LEU A 179 14.48 32.68 9.63
C LEU A 179 14.80 31.27 9.15
N CYS A 180 14.72 31.02 7.84
CA CYS A 180 14.93 29.71 7.27
C CYS A 180 16.43 29.34 7.27
N THR A 181 16.76 28.21 7.91
CA THR A 181 18.14 27.68 7.96
C THR A 181 18.48 26.77 6.77
N HIS A 182 17.57 26.58 5.84
CA HIS A 182 17.68 25.64 4.70
C HIS A 182 18.01 24.20 5.12
N CYS A 183 17.55 23.76 6.30
CA CYS A 183 17.82 22.41 6.84
C CYS A 183 17.17 21.27 6.05
N GLY A 184 16.19 21.56 5.21
CA GLY A 184 15.47 20.56 4.39
C GLY A 184 14.44 19.73 5.14
N ILE A 185 14.10 20.12 6.39
CA ILE A 185 13.08 19.45 7.21
C ILE A 185 11.70 20.02 6.88
#